data_97147bd5844165409f09679529f284bf
#
_entry.id   97147bd5844165409f09679529f284bf
#
_cell.length_a   1.000
_cell.length_b   1.000
_cell.length_c   1.000
_cell.angle_alpha   90.00
_cell.angle_beta   90.00
_cell.angle_gamma   90.00
#
_symmetry.space_group_name_H-M   'P 1'
#
loop_
_entity.id
_entity.type
_entity.pdbx_description
1 polymer ?
#
loop_
_entity_poly.entity_id
_entity_poly.type
_entity_poly.pdbx_seq_one_letter_code
_entity_poly.pdbx_strand_id
1 'polypeptide(L)'
;ELARVHQISLIYSSVLPVHDYTPRARDFFAQRSPTKILELNRWLKNYCATNGCLYLDYFSSMVDDKGLLKKDLSDDGLHPNAAGFKVMAPLAEAAIEKDLVSAKP
;
A
#
# COMPACT_ATOMS: atom_id res chain seq x y z
N GLU A 1 5.10 15.97 -10.20
CA GLU A 1 5.65 17.20 -10.77
C GLU A 1 4.91 18.46 -10.33
N LEU A 2 3.57 18.49 -10.43
CA LEU A 2 2.81 19.64 -9.96
C LEU A 2 2.99 19.87 -8.46
N ALA A 3 3.06 18.80 -7.67
CA ALA A 3 3.28 18.89 -6.23
C ALA A 3 4.64 19.52 -5.92
N ARG A 4 5.69 19.14 -6.64
CA ARG A 4 7.02 19.70 -6.45
C ARG A 4 7.05 21.19 -6.78
N VAL A 5 6.42 21.58 -7.88
CA VAL A 5 6.33 22.99 -8.30
C VAL A 5 5.65 23.83 -7.23
N HIS A 6 4.64 23.29 -6.56
CA HIS A 6 3.88 23.99 -5.55
C HIS A 6 4.37 23.70 -4.11
N GLN A 7 5.51 23.01 -3.97
CA GLN A 7 6.10 22.69 -2.66
C GLN A 7 5.18 21.85 -1.78
N ILE A 8 4.41 20.96 -2.40
CA ILE A 8 3.50 20.05 -1.70
C ILE A 8 4.23 18.73 -1.44
N SER A 9 4.23 18.28 -0.18
CA SER A 9 4.77 16.98 0.18
C SER A 9 3.85 15.86 -0.30
N LEU A 10 4.43 14.79 -0.83
CA LEU A 10 3.67 13.65 -1.33
C LEU A 10 4.00 12.39 -0.55
N ILE A 11 2.95 11.62 -0.26
CA ILE A 11 3.05 10.27 0.27
C ILE A 11 2.41 9.34 -0.74
N TYR A 12 3.20 8.38 -1.26
CA TYR A 12 2.67 7.34 -2.15
C TYR A 12 2.51 6.05 -1.36
N SER A 13 1.29 5.50 -1.38
CA SER A 13 1.07 4.20 -0.73
C SER A 13 1.35 3.07 -1.70
N SER A 14 1.79 1.93 -1.12
CA SER A 14 1.89 0.69 -1.87
C SER A 14 0.51 0.24 -2.37
N VAL A 15 0.50 -0.53 -3.45
CA VAL A 15 -0.68 -1.30 -3.84
C VAL A 15 -0.84 -2.43 -2.84
N LEU A 16 -2.06 -2.70 -2.40
CA LEU A 16 -2.33 -3.77 -1.45
C LEU A 16 -2.19 -5.13 -2.12
N PRO A 17 -1.83 -6.18 -1.35
CA PRO A 17 -1.90 -7.53 -1.88
C PRO A 17 -3.35 -7.95 -2.11
N VAL A 18 -3.54 -9.06 -2.81
CA VAL A 18 -4.86 -9.63 -3.10
C VAL A 18 -4.87 -11.09 -2.67
N HIS A 19 -6.05 -11.68 -2.46
CA HIS A 19 -6.16 -13.11 -2.18
C HIS A 19 -7.28 -13.75 -2.99
N ASP A 20 -7.26 -15.08 -3.03
CA ASP A 20 -8.25 -15.92 -3.71
C ASP A 20 -8.89 -16.95 -2.77
N TYR A 21 -8.93 -16.63 -1.48
CA TYR A 21 -9.33 -17.57 -0.42
C TYR A 21 -10.82 -17.79 -0.32
N THR A 22 -11.63 -16.98 -1.00
CA THR A 22 -13.08 -17.12 -1.02
C THR A 22 -13.59 -17.19 -2.46
N PRO A 23 -14.78 -17.77 -2.71
CA PRO A 23 -15.32 -17.80 -4.07
C PRO A 23 -15.45 -16.41 -4.69
N ARG A 24 -15.88 -15.42 -3.90
CA ARG A 24 -16.02 -14.04 -4.37
C ARG A 24 -14.66 -13.43 -4.73
N ALA A 25 -13.65 -13.71 -3.93
CA ALA A 25 -12.30 -13.18 -4.16
C ALA A 25 -11.69 -13.72 -5.46
N ARG A 26 -12.00 -14.95 -5.83
CA ARG A 26 -11.45 -15.56 -7.04
C ARG A 26 -11.76 -14.79 -8.32
N ASP A 27 -12.94 -14.17 -8.38
CA ASP A 27 -13.32 -13.37 -9.55
C ASP A 27 -12.45 -12.13 -9.71
N PHE A 28 -12.13 -11.46 -8.62
CA PHE A 28 -11.22 -10.32 -8.66
C PHE A 28 -9.77 -10.75 -8.86
N PHE A 29 -9.37 -11.84 -8.22
CA PHE A 29 -7.99 -12.35 -8.27
C PHE A 29 -7.56 -12.70 -9.71
N ALA A 30 -8.48 -13.23 -10.50
CA ALA A 30 -8.18 -13.60 -11.89
C ALA A 30 -7.71 -12.42 -12.72
N GLN A 31 -8.06 -11.18 -12.33
CA GLN A 31 -7.69 -9.95 -13.04
C GLN A 31 -6.51 -9.23 -12.39
N ARG A 32 -5.91 -9.81 -11.36
CA ARG A 32 -4.81 -9.21 -10.59
C ARG A 32 -3.63 -10.17 -10.58
N SER A 33 -2.43 -9.64 -10.69
CA SER A 33 -1.21 -10.43 -10.65
C SER A 33 -0.41 -10.09 -9.39
N PRO A 34 -0.23 -11.04 -8.45
CA PRO A 34 0.63 -10.79 -7.29
C PRO A 34 2.05 -10.37 -7.67
N THR A 35 2.60 -10.96 -8.74
CA THR A 35 3.94 -10.61 -9.23
C THR A 35 3.99 -9.17 -9.72
N LYS A 36 2.99 -8.72 -10.48
CA LYS A 36 2.94 -7.34 -10.97
C LYS A 36 2.75 -6.34 -9.83
N ILE A 37 2.01 -6.71 -8.79
CA ILE A 37 1.86 -5.87 -7.61
C ILE A 37 3.21 -5.67 -6.93
N LEU A 38 4.00 -6.74 -6.77
CA LEU A 38 5.34 -6.64 -6.20
C LEU A 38 6.26 -5.76 -7.05
N GLU A 39 6.21 -5.91 -8.36
CA GLU A 39 7.01 -5.09 -9.27
C GLU A 39 6.64 -3.62 -9.18
N LEU A 40 5.34 -3.31 -9.17
CA LEU A 40 4.85 -1.94 -9.05
C LEU A 40 5.25 -1.32 -7.72
N ASN A 41 5.10 -2.05 -6.63
CA ASN A 41 5.48 -1.54 -5.31
C ASN A 41 6.98 -1.29 -5.20
N ARG A 42 7.80 -2.14 -5.80
CA ARG A 42 9.25 -1.93 -5.86
C ARG A 42 9.57 -0.66 -6.65
N TRP A 43 8.89 -0.46 -7.77
CA TRP A 43 9.06 0.75 -8.58
C TRP A 43 8.66 2.01 -7.80
N LEU A 44 7.51 1.98 -7.12
CA LEU A 44 7.04 3.11 -6.32
C LEU A 44 8.00 3.45 -5.20
N LYS A 45 8.52 2.45 -4.51
CA LYS A 45 9.48 2.65 -3.42
C LYS A 45 10.76 3.32 -3.94
N ASN A 46 11.27 2.83 -5.06
CA ASN A 46 12.47 3.40 -5.67
C ASN A 46 12.22 4.81 -6.19
N TYR A 47 11.06 5.04 -6.79
CA TYR A 47 10.66 6.37 -7.26
C TYR A 47 10.66 7.38 -6.11
N CYS A 48 10.07 7.03 -4.97
CA CYS A 48 10.04 7.92 -3.81
C CYS A 48 11.44 8.18 -3.25
N ALA A 49 12.30 7.14 -3.20
CA ALA A 49 13.67 7.32 -2.74
C ALA A 49 14.44 8.30 -3.63
N THR A 50 14.22 8.26 -4.95
CA THR A 50 14.89 9.12 -5.91
C THR A 50 14.32 10.53 -5.94
N ASN A 51 13.01 10.68 -5.75
CA ASN A 51 12.31 11.95 -5.96
C ASN A 51 11.89 12.66 -4.68
N GLY A 52 12.30 12.17 -3.53
CA GLY A 52 12.06 12.85 -2.26
C GLY A 52 10.62 12.77 -1.75
N CYS A 53 9.85 11.79 -2.20
CA CYS A 53 8.55 11.53 -1.62
C CYS A 53 8.63 10.40 -0.59
N LEU A 54 7.61 10.27 0.23
CA LEU A 54 7.55 9.23 1.25
C LEU A 54 6.75 8.04 0.71
N TYR A 55 7.32 6.85 0.85
CA TYR A 55 6.65 5.60 0.47
C TYR A 55 5.96 5.01 1.70
N LEU A 56 4.65 4.80 1.63
CA LEU A 56 3.85 4.23 2.71
C LEU A 56 3.59 2.75 2.40
N ASP A 57 4.22 1.88 3.16
CA ASP A 57 4.19 0.44 2.90
C ASP A 57 3.09 -0.26 3.71
N TYR A 58 1.91 -0.31 3.15
CA TYR A 58 0.83 -1.17 3.69
C TYR A 58 1.06 -2.64 3.37
N PHE A 59 1.63 -2.92 2.19
CA PHE A 59 1.75 -4.27 1.66
C PHE A 59 2.43 -5.23 2.64
N SER A 60 3.57 -4.82 3.18
CA SER A 60 4.38 -5.69 4.06
C SER A 60 3.65 -6.11 5.33
N SER A 61 2.72 -5.28 5.82
CA SER A 61 1.94 -5.58 7.03
C SER A 61 0.68 -6.37 6.74
N MET A 62 0.29 -6.50 5.48
CA MET A 62 -0.98 -7.12 5.09
C MET A 62 -0.80 -8.41 4.30
N VAL A 63 0.40 -8.70 3.84
CA VAL A 63 0.70 -9.90 3.05
C VAL A 63 0.98 -11.09 3.95
N ASP A 64 0.53 -12.28 3.51
CA ASP A 64 0.82 -13.53 4.22
C ASP A 64 2.11 -14.18 3.68
N ASP A 65 2.44 -15.36 4.18
CA ASP A 65 3.65 -16.10 3.80
C ASP A 65 3.61 -16.65 2.38
N LYS A 66 2.45 -16.61 1.73
CA LYS A 66 2.26 -17.05 0.35
C LYS A 66 2.27 -15.89 -0.64
N GLY A 67 2.50 -14.67 -0.17
CA GLY A 67 2.47 -13.47 -1.01
C GLY A 67 1.08 -12.96 -1.31
N LEU A 68 0.07 -13.41 -0.57
CA LEU A 68 -1.32 -13.02 -0.75
C LEU A 68 -1.80 -12.16 0.42
N LEU A 69 -2.88 -11.43 0.22
CA LEU A 69 -3.52 -10.66 1.29
C LEU A 69 -4.00 -11.60 2.39
N LYS A 70 -3.68 -11.29 3.64
CA LYS A 70 -4.16 -12.09 4.76
C LYS A 70 -5.68 -12.20 4.71
N LYS A 71 -6.18 -13.44 4.82
CA LYS A 71 -7.60 -13.74 4.66
C LYS A 71 -8.49 -12.89 5.57
N ASP A 72 -8.07 -12.66 6.81
CA ASP A 72 -8.87 -11.95 7.80
C ASP A 72 -8.95 -10.44 7.55
N LEU A 73 -8.15 -9.91 6.64
CA LEU A 73 -8.11 -8.47 6.37
C LEU A 73 -9.00 -8.03 5.21
N SER A 74 -9.61 -8.98 4.50
CA SER A 74 -10.49 -8.66 3.37
C SER A 74 -11.51 -9.76 3.14
N ASP A 75 -12.75 -9.37 2.88
CA ASP A 75 -13.83 -10.32 2.61
C ASP A 75 -13.89 -10.70 1.13
N ASP A 76 -13.56 -9.78 0.24
CA ASP A 76 -13.62 -10.00 -1.22
C ASP A 76 -12.25 -10.24 -1.86
N GLY A 77 -11.19 -10.25 -1.06
CA GLY A 77 -9.83 -10.47 -1.56
C GLY A 77 -9.17 -9.25 -2.19
N LEU A 78 -9.85 -8.11 -2.21
CA LEU A 78 -9.38 -6.89 -2.86
C LEU A 78 -9.45 -5.69 -1.93
N HIS A 79 -10.61 -5.45 -1.31
CA HIS A 79 -10.83 -4.29 -0.45
C HIS A 79 -10.62 -4.65 1.01
N PRO A 80 -9.91 -3.82 1.80
CA PRO A 80 -9.74 -4.10 3.23
C PRO A 80 -11.09 -4.01 3.95
N ASN A 81 -11.28 -4.91 4.92
CA ASN A 81 -12.40 -4.86 5.84
C ASN A 81 -12.00 -4.05 7.08
N ALA A 82 -12.84 -4.08 8.14
CA ALA A 82 -12.54 -3.34 9.37
C ALA A 82 -11.20 -3.74 10.00
N ALA A 83 -10.88 -5.03 10.01
CA ALA A 83 -9.59 -5.52 10.51
C ALA A 83 -8.43 -5.02 9.64
N GLY A 84 -8.63 -4.97 8.32
CA GLY A 84 -7.64 -4.43 7.39
C GLY A 84 -7.37 -2.96 7.66
N PHE A 85 -8.40 -2.16 7.85
CA PHE A 85 -8.24 -0.74 8.17
C PHE A 85 -7.56 -0.51 9.52
N LYS A 86 -7.77 -1.40 10.50
CA LYS A 86 -7.06 -1.32 11.78
C LYS A 86 -5.55 -1.52 11.64
N VAL A 87 -5.13 -2.30 10.67
CA VAL A 87 -3.71 -2.46 10.35
C VAL A 87 -3.18 -1.21 9.65
N MET A 88 -3.96 -0.66 8.73
CA MET A 88 -3.54 0.46 7.89
C MET A 88 -3.45 1.80 8.64
N ALA A 89 -4.39 2.07 9.54
CA ALA A 89 -4.50 3.39 10.19
C ALA A 89 -3.23 3.83 10.92
N PRO A 90 -2.61 2.98 11.80
CA PRO A 90 -1.37 3.40 12.47
C PRO A 90 -0.23 3.65 11.48
N LEU A 91 -0.18 2.91 10.39
CA LEU A 91 0.86 3.10 9.37
C LEU A 91 0.68 4.44 8.66
N ALA A 92 -0.56 4.79 8.35
CA ALA A 92 -0.88 6.09 7.73
C ALA A 92 -0.54 7.24 8.69
N GLU A 93 -0.90 7.12 9.96
CA GLU A 93 -0.60 8.13 10.97
C GLU A 93 0.90 8.34 11.11
N ALA A 94 1.68 7.25 11.18
CA ALA A 94 3.13 7.34 11.29
C ALA A 94 3.75 8.00 10.05
N ALA A 95 3.24 7.68 8.86
CA ALA A 95 3.73 8.27 7.62
C ALA A 95 3.43 9.77 7.55
N ILE A 96 2.24 10.18 7.96
CA ILE A 96 1.85 11.59 7.99
C ILE A 96 2.72 12.37 8.98
N GLU A 97 2.94 11.84 10.18
CA GLU A 97 3.80 12.46 11.18
C GLU A 97 5.23 12.62 10.67
N LYS A 98 5.77 11.57 10.06
CA LYS A 98 7.12 11.60 9.50
C LYS A 98 7.24 12.65 8.40
N ASP A 99 6.25 12.73 7.53
CA ASP A 99 6.24 13.71 6.44
C ASP A 99 6.17 15.13 6.97
N LEU A 100 5.35 15.38 7.98
CA LEU A 100 5.23 16.71 8.61
C LEU A 100 6.55 17.13 9.27
N VAL A 101 7.24 16.23 9.94
CA VAL A 101 8.54 16.50 10.55
C VAL A 101 9.57 16.84 9.47
N SER A 102 9.59 16.09 8.39
CA SER A 102 10.53 16.31 7.27
C SER A 102 10.27 17.60 6.53
N ALA A 103 9.04 18.11 6.53
CA ALA A 103 8.67 19.33 5.84
C ALA A 103 9.02 20.61 6.64
N LYS A 104 9.37 20.48 7.91
CA LYS A 104 9.77 21.63 8.72
C LYS A 104 11.18 22.08 8.35
N PRO A 105 11.38 23.41 8.21
CA PRO A 105 12.73 23.95 7.92
C PRO A 105 13.70 23.71 9.07
#